data_18b33cf665526cd07a26c27caed7fdc5
#
_entry.id   18b33cf665526cd07a26c27caed7fdc5
#
_cell.length_a   1.000
_cell.length_b   1.000
_cell.length_c   1.000
_cell.angle_alpha   90.00
_cell.angle_beta   90.00
_cell.angle_gamma   90.00
#
_symmetry.space_group_name_H-M   'P 1'
#
loop_
_entity.id
_entity.type
_entity.pdbx_description
1 polymer ?
#
loop_
_entity_poly.entity_id
_entity_poly.type
_entity_poly.pdbx_seq_one_letter_code
_entity_poly.pdbx_strand_id
1 'polypeptide(L)'
;VYAEFYGLRELPFALTPDPRFIYFTPSHTEVMANLHYGIESGKGLIVVTGEVGTGKTTILRWMMQRLDRTVLVAYVFNPRLSVTEFYQHIATLLDVQKWQTKSELLLELGRALESRHSRGLRTVLIIDEAQGLSTHVLEEIRLLSNFESDTAKQLQIVLTGQPELREVLNQADLRQLKQRVALRCLIKPLPNVEETDRYITSRLLVAGAERTDVFSPGAIDYVYRCSDGIPRNINNLCDNALLTGYAAGETTISRATIEEVAETFDMLPCADRGMQPGEEREEPARIFSSAGRAELWAAGTSVNEGESETALPVAGDRG
;
A
#
# COMPACT_ATOMS: atom_id res chain seq x y z
N VAL A 1 9.99 10.87 -24.73
CA VAL A 1 11.17 10.99 -25.59
C VAL A 1 11.75 9.61 -25.87
N TYR A 2 12.12 8.78 -24.89
CA TYR A 2 12.68 7.45 -25.12
C TYR A 2 11.62 6.36 -25.43
N ALA A 3 10.35 6.61 -25.10
CA ALA A 3 9.30 5.59 -25.21
C ALA A 3 9.18 5.02 -26.63
N GLU A 4 9.08 5.87 -27.64
CA GLU A 4 8.99 5.45 -29.05
C GLU A 4 10.22 4.64 -29.51
N PHE A 5 11.41 4.99 -29.02
CA PHE A 5 12.65 4.30 -29.37
C PHE A 5 12.65 2.84 -28.90
N TYR A 6 12.06 2.58 -27.73
CA TYR A 6 11.93 1.23 -27.17
C TYR A 6 10.58 0.56 -27.51
N GLY A 7 9.77 1.15 -28.39
CA GLY A 7 8.47 0.59 -28.77
C GLY A 7 7.43 0.64 -27.68
N LEU A 8 7.50 1.65 -26.79
CA LEU A 8 6.59 1.85 -25.67
C LEU A 8 5.53 2.90 -26.00
N ARG A 9 4.32 2.73 -25.51
CA ARG A 9 3.22 3.70 -25.64
C ARG A 9 3.25 4.77 -24.53
N GLU A 10 3.79 4.43 -23.37
CA GLU A 10 3.90 5.31 -22.20
C GLU A 10 5.15 4.97 -21.38
N LEU A 11 5.45 5.79 -20.38
CA LEU A 11 6.64 5.61 -19.54
C LEU A 11 6.42 4.45 -18.54
N PRO A 12 7.18 3.35 -18.61
CA PRO A 12 6.95 2.17 -17.79
C PRO A 12 7.31 2.37 -16.30
N PHE A 13 8.27 3.25 -16.02
CA PHE A 13 8.84 3.42 -14.68
C PHE A 13 8.53 4.77 -14.03
N ALA A 14 7.45 5.44 -14.48
CA ALA A 14 7.01 6.68 -13.85
C ALA A 14 6.80 6.52 -12.34
N LEU A 15 7.25 7.52 -11.56
CA LEU A 15 7.15 7.53 -10.10
C LEU A 15 5.73 7.82 -9.59
N THR A 16 4.87 8.39 -10.46
CA THR A 16 3.47 8.64 -10.13
C THR A 16 2.74 7.32 -9.95
N PRO A 17 2.04 7.11 -8.83
CA PRO A 17 1.30 5.89 -8.59
C PRO A 17 0.15 5.73 -9.61
N ASP A 18 0.31 4.81 -10.56
CA ASP A 18 -0.74 4.38 -11.48
C ASP A 18 -1.16 2.95 -11.14
N PRO A 19 -2.44 2.72 -10.80
CA PRO A 19 -2.94 1.39 -10.45
C PRO A 19 -2.75 0.33 -11.54
N ARG A 20 -2.64 0.70 -12.81
CA ARG A 20 -2.40 -0.23 -13.93
C ARG A 20 -1.04 -0.91 -13.85
N PHE A 21 -0.05 -0.22 -13.27
CA PHE A 21 1.31 -0.71 -13.10
C PHE A 21 1.55 -1.44 -11.77
N ILE A 22 0.49 -1.79 -11.04
CA ILE A 22 0.64 -2.55 -9.79
C ILE A 22 1.10 -3.97 -10.13
N TYR A 23 2.20 -4.36 -9.52
CA TYR A 23 2.71 -5.73 -9.53
C TYR A 23 2.54 -6.34 -8.14
N PHE A 24 1.76 -7.41 -8.06
CA PHE A 24 1.49 -8.08 -6.79
C PHE A 24 2.51 -9.18 -6.52
N THR A 25 3.38 -8.94 -5.55
CA THR A 25 4.21 -10.00 -4.98
C THR A 25 3.39 -10.87 -4.02
N PRO A 26 3.88 -12.07 -3.67
CA PRO A 26 3.26 -12.87 -2.60
C PRO A 26 3.08 -12.09 -1.29
N SER A 27 4.05 -11.24 -0.94
CA SER A 27 3.99 -10.35 0.22
C SER A 27 2.83 -9.35 0.11
N HIS A 28 2.63 -8.74 -1.05
CA HIS A 28 1.52 -7.82 -1.31
C HIS A 28 0.16 -8.52 -1.18
N THR A 29 0.04 -9.72 -1.76
CA THR A 29 -1.19 -10.53 -1.69
C THR A 29 -1.53 -10.92 -0.26
N GLU A 30 -0.54 -11.32 0.54
CA GLU A 30 -0.71 -11.65 1.96
C GLU A 30 -1.19 -10.42 2.77
N VAL A 31 -0.55 -9.26 2.57
CA VAL A 31 -0.94 -8.02 3.26
C VAL A 31 -2.36 -7.62 2.91
N MET A 32 -2.74 -7.71 1.64
CA MET A 32 -4.10 -7.39 1.19
C MET A 32 -5.14 -8.34 1.78
N ALA A 33 -4.86 -9.65 1.79
CA ALA A 33 -5.75 -10.63 2.41
C ALA A 33 -5.92 -10.37 3.91
N ASN A 34 -4.84 -10.04 4.61
CA ASN A 34 -4.87 -9.70 6.03
C ASN A 34 -5.62 -8.39 6.32
N LEU A 35 -5.44 -7.35 5.50
CA LEU A 35 -6.17 -6.09 5.60
C LEU A 35 -7.67 -6.29 5.36
N HIS A 36 -8.03 -6.98 4.28
CA HIS A 36 -9.43 -7.29 3.96
C HIS A 36 -10.07 -8.09 5.10
N TYR A 37 -9.43 -9.18 5.54
CA TYR A 37 -9.90 -9.98 6.66
C TYR A 37 -10.04 -9.14 7.96
N GLY A 38 -9.06 -8.29 8.25
CA GLY A 38 -9.08 -7.46 9.45
C GLY A 38 -10.23 -6.44 9.45
N ILE A 39 -10.50 -5.83 8.30
CA ILE A 39 -11.62 -4.90 8.12
C ILE A 39 -12.96 -5.65 8.20
N GLU A 40 -13.09 -6.77 7.49
CA GLU A 40 -14.31 -7.58 7.46
C GLU A 40 -14.64 -8.16 8.83
N SER A 41 -13.64 -8.64 9.56
CA SER A 41 -13.79 -9.27 10.88
C SER A 41 -13.76 -8.29 12.05
N GLY A 42 -13.69 -6.97 11.80
CA GLY A 42 -13.69 -5.95 12.85
C GLY A 42 -12.53 -6.06 13.82
N LYS A 43 -11.30 -6.32 13.35
CA LYS A 43 -10.13 -6.61 14.22
C LYS A 43 -9.61 -5.40 15.01
N GLY A 44 -10.16 -4.23 14.84
CA GLY A 44 -9.78 -3.03 15.58
C GLY A 44 -8.52 -2.38 15.01
N LEU A 45 -7.33 -2.67 15.55
CA LEU A 45 -6.08 -2.02 15.14
C LEU A 45 -5.20 -2.96 14.31
N ILE A 46 -4.83 -2.50 13.11
CA ILE A 46 -3.97 -3.20 12.16
C ILE A 46 -2.74 -2.34 11.90
N VAL A 47 -1.56 -2.93 11.86
CA VAL A 47 -0.31 -2.24 11.53
C VAL A 47 0.31 -2.85 10.29
N VAL A 48 0.61 -2.01 9.30
CA VAL A 48 1.30 -2.38 8.06
C VAL A 48 2.64 -1.67 8.01
N THR A 49 3.72 -2.41 7.94
CA THR A 49 5.06 -1.83 7.83
C THR A 49 5.76 -2.29 6.55
N GLY A 50 6.76 -1.55 6.11
CA GLY A 50 7.59 -1.88 4.97
C GLY A 50 8.55 -0.74 4.64
N GLU A 51 9.65 -1.03 3.98
CA GLU A 51 10.65 -0.05 3.57
C GLU A 51 10.04 1.07 2.70
N VAL A 52 10.72 2.21 2.65
CA VAL A 52 10.35 3.31 1.75
C VAL A 52 10.37 2.80 0.31
N GLY A 53 9.29 3.06 -0.44
CA GLY A 53 9.24 2.66 -1.85
C GLY A 53 8.77 1.23 -2.14
N THR A 54 8.40 0.44 -1.11
CA THR A 54 7.86 -0.92 -1.29
C THR A 54 6.40 -0.97 -1.75
N GLY A 55 5.73 0.16 -1.93
CA GLY A 55 4.36 0.21 -2.45
C GLY A 55 3.24 0.25 -1.40
N LYS A 56 3.52 0.54 -0.12
CA LYS A 56 2.51 0.65 0.96
C LYS A 56 1.29 1.49 0.55
N THR A 57 1.51 2.74 0.21
CA THR A 57 0.45 3.68 -0.20
C THR A 57 -0.30 3.22 -1.45
N THR A 58 0.41 2.60 -2.40
CA THR A 58 -0.19 2.07 -3.63
C THR A 58 -1.16 0.94 -3.34
N ILE A 59 -0.78 -0.01 -2.48
CA ILE A 59 -1.63 -1.12 -2.04
C ILE A 59 -2.85 -0.60 -1.29
N LEU A 60 -2.67 0.36 -0.37
CA LEU A 60 -3.78 0.97 0.35
C LEU A 60 -4.79 1.62 -0.60
N ARG A 61 -4.31 2.43 -1.55
CA ARG A 61 -5.18 3.09 -2.55
C ARG A 61 -5.92 2.06 -3.41
N TRP A 62 -5.22 1.02 -3.86
CA TRP A 62 -5.83 -0.06 -4.62
C TRP A 62 -6.91 -0.80 -3.81
N MET A 63 -6.64 -1.09 -2.54
CA MET A 63 -7.60 -1.71 -1.63
C MET A 63 -8.82 -0.80 -1.41
N MET A 64 -8.61 0.49 -1.10
CA MET A 64 -9.70 1.45 -0.88
C MET A 64 -10.67 1.54 -2.06
N GLN A 65 -10.18 1.44 -3.29
CA GLN A 65 -11.03 1.44 -4.50
C GLN A 65 -11.91 0.20 -4.63
N ARG A 66 -11.58 -0.89 -3.91
CA ARG A 66 -12.26 -2.20 -3.97
C ARG A 66 -13.03 -2.56 -2.72
N LEU A 67 -12.95 -1.74 -1.68
CA LEU A 67 -13.82 -1.91 -0.53
C LEU A 67 -15.28 -1.68 -0.91
N ASP A 68 -16.15 -2.47 -0.31
CA ASP A 68 -17.59 -2.33 -0.49
C ASP A 68 -18.08 -0.91 -0.12
N ARG A 69 -19.14 -0.43 -0.76
CA ARG A 69 -19.74 0.90 -0.49
C ARG A 69 -20.27 1.03 0.93
N THR A 70 -20.44 -0.06 1.66
CA THR A 70 -20.80 -0.06 3.08
C THR A 70 -19.66 0.36 3.99
N VAL A 71 -18.42 0.39 3.49
CA VAL A 71 -17.22 0.79 4.24
C VAL A 71 -16.91 2.26 3.98
N LEU A 72 -17.02 3.09 5.01
CA LEU A 72 -16.51 4.46 5.00
C LEU A 72 -15.01 4.45 5.33
N VAL A 73 -14.21 5.00 4.46
CA VAL A 73 -12.77 5.14 4.69
C VAL A 73 -12.43 6.60 5.00
N ALA A 74 -11.94 6.84 6.20
CA ALA A 74 -11.30 8.09 6.60
C ALA A 74 -9.79 7.93 6.41
N TYR A 75 -9.21 8.62 5.42
CA TYR A 75 -7.79 8.50 5.08
C TYR A 75 -7.00 9.75 5.49
N VAL A 76 -6.04 9.57 6.38
CA VAL A 76 -5.13 10.60 6.89
C VAL A 76 -3.74 10.34 6.32
N PHE A 77 -3.27 11.26 5.49
CA PHE A 77 -2.02 11.07 4.78
C PHE A 77 -0.86 11.97 5.29
N ASN A 78 -1.12 12.95 6.13
CA ASN A 78 -0.09 13.82 6.70
C ASN A 78 -0.03 13.66 8.22
N PRO A 79 0.96 12.91 8.77
CA PRO A 79 0.99 12.58 10.19
C PRO A 79 1.54 13.70 11.09
N ARG A 80 2.07 14.80 10.53
CA ARG A 80 2.59 15.91 11.33
C ARG A 80 1.49 16.87 11.79
N LEU A 81 0.47 16.31 12.43
CA LEU A 81 -0.66 17.03 12.97
C LEU A 81 -0.53 17.14 14.50
N SER A 82 -0.91 18.29 15.05
CA SER A 82 -1.22 18.41 16.47
C SER A 82 -2.46 17.55 16.80
N VAL A 83 -2.67 17.25 18.08
CA VAL A 83 -3.85 16.50 18.53
C VAL A 83 -5.16 17.19 18.07
N THR A 84 -5.21 18.50 18.12
CA THR A 84 -6.38 19.27 17.70
C THR A 84 -6.64 19.14 16.20
N GLU A 85 -5.61 19.32 15.37
CA GLU A 85 -5.72 19.18 13.92
C GLU A 85 -6.08 17.74 13.51
N PHE A 86 -5.53 16.74 14.21
CA PHE A 86 -5.86 15.33 13.99
C PHE A 86 -7.37 15.08 14.20
N TYR A 87 -7.93 15.58 15.31
CA TYR A 87 -9.35 15.43 15.56
C TYR A 87 -10.22 16.24 14.61
N GLN A 88 -9.81 17.47 14.23
CA GLN A 88 -10.50 18.28 13.22
C GLN A 88 -10.57 17.52 11.88
N HIS A 89 -9.46 16.92 11.51
CA HIS A 89 -9.38 16.14 10.26
C HIS A 89 -10.32 14.92 10.28
N ILE A 90 -10.31 14.14 11.37
CA ILE A 90 -11.22 13.00 11.56
C ILE A 90 -12.69 13.46 11.55
N ALA A 91 -13.02 14.55 12.26
CA ALA A 91 -14.36 15.10 12.31
C ALA A 91 -14.86 15.43 10.89
N THR A 92 -14.01 16.07 10.09
CA THR A 92 -14.32 16.41 8.68
C THR A 92 -14.56 15.14 7.85
N LEU A 93 -13.71 14.13 7.98
CA LEU A 93 -13.81 12.89 7.21
C LEU A 93 -15.05 12.05 7.60
N LEU A 94 -15.52 12.17 8.84
CA LEU A 94 -16.71 11.47 9.36
C LEU A 94 -17.96 12.33 9.36
N ASP A 95 -17.91 13.52 8.75
CA ASP A 95 -19.01 14.50 8.66
C ASP A 95 -19.58 14.93 10.03
N VAL A 96 -18.70 15.07 11.03
CA VAL A 96 -19.05 15.59 12.38
C VAL A 96 -18.80 17.10 12.41
N GLN A 97 -19.87 17.89 12.35
CA GLN A 97 -19.75 19.34 12.12
C GLN A 97 -19.94 20.21 13.38
N LYS A 98 -20.58 19.70 14.43
CA LYS A 98 -20.97 20.49 15.61
C LYS A 98 -20.26 20.03 16.87
N TRP A 99 -19.18 20.69 17.22
CA TRP A 99 -18.47 20.48 18.48
C TRP A 99 -17.67 21.74 18.82
N GLN A 100 -17.50 22.01 20.13
CA GLN A 100 -16.71 23.14 20.65
C GLN A 100 -15.54 22.62 21.50
N THR A 101 -15.72 21.48 22.12
CA THR A 101 -14.73 20.85 22.99
C THR A 101 -14.34 19.46 22.46
N LYS A 102 -13.16 18.97 22.88
CA LYS A 102 -12.73 17.60 22.57
C LYS A 102 -13.72 16.57 23.11
N SER A 103 -14.31 16.80 24.28
CA SER A 103 -15.27 15.89 24.89
C SER A 103 -16.55 15.78 24.06
N GLU A 104 -17.06 16.91 23.56
CA GLU A 104 -18.20 16.93 22.65
C GLU A 104 -17.88 16.21 21.35
N LEU A 105 -16.69 16.47 20.77
CA LEU A 105 -16.25 15.79 19.57
C LEU A 105 -16.23 14.25 19.74
N LEU A 106 -15.63 13.76 20.82
CA LEU A 106 -15.58 12.32 21.08
C LEU A 106 -16.98 11.71 21.25
N LEU A 107 -17.91 12.45 21.89
CA LEU A 107 -19.30 12.02 22.02
C LEU A 107 -20.01 11.96 20.65
N GLU A 108 -19.86 12.98 19.81
CA GLU A 108 -20.47 13.01 18.48
C GLU A 108 -19.84 11.98 17.54
N LEU A 109 -18.52 11.77 17.62
CA LEU A 109 -17.83 10.66 16.90
C LEU A 109 -18.41 9.31 17.33
N GLY A 110 -18.57 9.07 18.63
CA GLY A 110 -19.17 7.84 19.14
C GLY A 110 -20.58 7.61 18.60
N ARG A 111 -21.44 8.63 18.61
CA ARG A 111 -22.80 8.58 18.06
C ARG A 111 -22.81 8.29 16.56
N ALA A 112 -21.92 8.94 15.80
CA ALA A 112 -21.78 8.73 14.37
C ALA A 112 -21.35 7.30 14.05
N LEU A 113 -20.35 6.77 14.77
CA LEU A 113 -19.86 5.40 14.61
C LEU A 113 -20.91 4.35 14.98
N GLU A 114 -21.63 4.55 16.09
CA GLU A 114 -22.71 3.68 16.54
C GLU A 114 -23.89 3.67 15.53
N SER A 115 -24.31 4.85 15.07
CA SER A 115 -25.33 4.98 14.05
C SER A 115 -24.99 4.29 12.74
N ARG A 116 -23.71 4.32 12.33
CA ARG A 116 -23.25 3.58 11.16
C ARG A 116 -23.26 2.08 11.41
N HIS A 117 -22.71 1.66 12.55
CA HIS A 117 -22.60 0.26 12.93
C HIS A 117 -23.99 -0.42 13.04
N SER A 118 -24.96 0.25 13.67
CA SER A 118 -26.35 -0.26 13.78
C SER A 118 -27.05 -0.47 12.42
N ARG A 119 -26.58 0.22 11.38
CA ARG A 119 -27.03 0.07 9.98
C ARG A 119 -26.21 -0.94 9.19
N GLY A 120 -25.32 -1.70 9.82
CA GLY A 120 -24.42 -2.64 9.16
C GLY A 120 -23.30 -1.99 8.35
N LEU A 121 -23.04 -0.68 8.55
CA LEU A 121 -22.00 0.06 7.85
C LEU A 121 -20.72 0.05 8.68
N ARG A 122 -19.59 -0.16 8.01
CA ARG A 122 -18.27 -0.15 8.65
C ARG A 122 -17.58 1.20 8.51
N THR A 123 -16.67 1.49 9.44
CA THR A 123 -15.82 2.69 9.39
C THR A 123 -14.38 2.30 9.61
N VAL A 124 -13.51 2.72 8.69
CA VAL A 124 -12.06 2.45 8.73
C VAL A 124 -11.30 3.76 8.71
N LEU A 125 -10.47 3.99 9.72
CA LEU A 125 -9.51 5.09 9.77
C LEU A 125 -8.16 4.56 9.30
N ILE A 126 -7.67 5.07 8.19
CA ILE A 126 -6.34 4.72 7.67
C ILE A 126 -5.41 5.91 7.89
N ILE A 127 -4.28 5.66 8.53
CA ILE A 127 -3.26 6.68 8.78
C ILE A 127 -1.97 6.20 8.13
N ASP A 128 -1.54 6.92 7.10
CA ASP A 128 -0.31 6.62 6.35
C ASP A 128 0.88 7.39 6.96
N GLU A 129 2.09 6.87 6.78
CA GLU A 129 3.35 7.40 7.33
C GLU A 129 3.30 7.60 8.86
N ALA A 130 2.65 6.67 9.57
CA ALA A 130 2.36 6.79 11.01
C ALA A 130 3.60 6.84 11.91
N GLN A 131 4.81 6.51 11.43
CA GLN A 131 6.05 6.74 12.17
C GLN A 131 6.33 8.23 12.42
N GLY A 132 5.72 9.13 11.64
CA GLY A 132 5.82 10.57 11.83
C GLY A 132 4.86 11.16 12.88
N LEU A 133 3.97 10.35 13.46
CA LEU A 133 3.06 10.79 14.51
C LEU A 133 3.78 11.04 15.83
N SER A 134 3.34 12.07 16.54
CA SER A 134 3.79 12.28 17.93
C SER A 134 3.19 11.20 18.86
N THR A 135 3.88 10.91 19.96
CA THR A 135 3.40 10.00 21.00
C THR A 135 2.00 10.42 21.52
N HIS A 136 1.73 11.72 21.59
CA HIS A 136 0.42 12.23 21.98
C HIS A 136 -0.70 11.84 21.01
N VAL A 137 -0.46 11.94 19.70
CA VAL A 137 -1.44 11.52 18.69
C VAL A 137 -1.62 10.00 18.69
N LEU A 138 -0.54 9.23 18.87
CA LEU A 138 -0.63 7.77 19.01
C LEU A 138 -1.45 7.35 20.23
N GLU A 139 -1.37 8.10 21.33
CA GLU A 139 -2.20 7.86 22.51
C GLU A 139 -3.69 8.20 22.23
N GLU A 140 -3.97 9.25 21.43
CA GLU A 140 -5.34 9.53 20.99
C GLU A 140 -5.89 8.41 20.09
N ILE A 141 -5.07 7.83 19.22
CA ILE A 141 -5.44 6.65 18.42
C ILE A 141 -5.79 5.46 19.32
N ARG A 142 -5.05 5.26 20.41
CA ARG A 142 -5.39 4.26 21.42
C ARG A 142 -6.77 4.51 22.02
N LEU A 143 -7.10 5.77 22.34
CA LEU A 143 -8.42 6.13 22.85
C LEU A 143 -9.51 5.91 21.80
N LEU A 144 -9.28 6.27 20.55
CA LEU A 144 -10.22 6.01 19.44
C LEU A 144 -10.45 4.51 19.22
N SER A 145 -9.45 3.66 19.48
CA SER A 145 -9.60 2.21 19.38
C SER A 145 -10.53 1.59 20.42
N ASN A 146 -11.02 2.39 21.41
CA ASN A 146 -12.04 2.00 22.39
C ASN A 146 -13.46 2.15 21.87
N PHE A 147 -13.68 2.75 20.69
CA PHE A 147 -15.04 2.79 20.10
C PHE A 147 -15.47 1.37 19.74
N GLU A 148 -16.20 0.74 20.65
CA GLU A 148 -16.72 -0.62 20.55
C GLU A 148 -18.10 -0.71 21.20
N SER A 149 -18.93 -1.63 20.71
CA SER A 149 -20.13 -2.10 21.38
C SER A 149 -19.77 -3.33 22.21
N ASP A 150 -20.74 -3.89 22.93
CA ASP A 150 -20.55 -5.14 23.70
C ASP A 150 -20.06 -6.32 22.85
N THR A 151 -20.26 -6.27 21.54
CA THR A 151 -20.02 -7.41 20.64
C THR A 151 -19.08 -7.10 19.48
N ALA A 152 -18.79 -5.82 19.16
CA ALA A 152 -18.04 -5.48 17.96
C ALA A 152 -17.29 -4.13 18.04
N LYS A 153 -16.18 -4.03 17.32
CA LYS A 153 -15.48 -2.76 17.10
C LYS A 153 -16.24 -1.91 16.10
N GLN A 154 -16.59 -0.68 16.48
CA GLN A 154 -17.27 0.29 15.61
C GLN A 154 -16.30 1.03 14.68
N LEU A 155 -15.01 1.10 15.06
CA LEU A 155 -13.95 1.73 14.29
C LEU A 155 -12.80 0.73 14.10
N GLN A 156 -12.41 0.49 12.85
CA GLN A 156 -11.18 -0.18 12.49
C GLN A 156 -10.12 0.87 12.19
N ILE A 157 -8.90 0.66 12.68
CA ILE A 157 -7.79 1.58 12.48
C ILE A 157 -6.66 0.84 11.79
N VAL A 158 -6.16 1.41 10.70
CA VAL A 158 -4.99 0.90 9.97
C VAL A 158 -3.88 1.93 10.08
N LEU A 159 -2.78 1.57 10.74
CA LEU A 159 -1.56 2.36 10.76
C LEU A 159 -0.60 1.79 9.72
N THR A 160 -0.15 2.62 8.80
CA THR A 160 0.91 2.22 7.88
C THR A 160 2.13 3.08 8.09
N GLY A 161 3.30 2.49 7.90
CA GLY A 161 4.54 3.23 8.09
C GLY A 161 5.78 2.46 7.69
N GLN A 162 6.91 3.11 7.91
CA GLN A 162 8.23 2.55 7.72
C GLN A 162 8.58 1.61 8.89
N PRO A 163 9.67 0.82 8.83
CA PRO A 163 10.07 -0.07 9.92
C PRO A 163 10.19 0.62 11.28
N GLU A 164 10.55 1.91 11.29
CA GLU A 164 10.65 2.75 12.48
C GLU A 164 9.32 2.85 13.25
N LEU A 165 8.19 2.65 12.60
CA LEU A 165 6.89 2.57 13.29
C LEU A 165 6.88 1.44 14.33
N ARG A 166 7.59 0.34 14.07
CA ARG A 166 7.72 -0.77 15.05
C ARG A 166 8.50 -0.34 16.27
N GLU A 167 9.58 0.45 16.07
CA GLU A 167 10.40 0.98 17.16
C GLU A 167 9.59 1.98 18.00
N VAL A 168 8.87 2.89 17.35
CA VAL A 168 7.97 3.85 18.01
C VAL A 168 6.93 3.09 18.86
N LEU A 169 6.25 2.10 18.30
CA LEU A 169 5.27 1.30 19.03
C LEU A 169 5.87 0.43 20.16
N ASN A 170 7.18 0.21 20.18
CA ASN A 170 7.88 -0.51 21.23
C ASN A 170 8.26 0.38 22.44
N GLN A 171 8.09 1.70 22.34
CA GLN A 171 8.35 2.61 23.45
C GLN A 171 7.45 2.28 24.66
N ALA A 172 7.95 2.52 25.87
CA ALA A 172 7.27 2.18 27.12
C ALA A 172 5.88 2.85 27.23
N ASP A 173 5.80 4.11 26.80
CA ASP A 173 4.57 4.92 26.85
C ASP A 173 3.48 4.41 25.92
N LEU A 174 3.85 3.68 24.85
CA LEU A 174 2.92 3.13 23.87
C LEU A 174 2.59 1.65 24.06
N ARG A 175 3.00 1.06 25.19
CA ARG A 175 2.75 -0.36 25.51
C ARG A 175 1.27 -0.75 25.37
N GLN A 176 0.35 0.12 25.79
CA GLN A 176 -1.08 -0.15 25.71
C GLN A 176 -1.60 -0.12 24.27
N LEU A 177 -1.12 0.80 23.44
CA LEU A 177 -1.45 0.82 22.02
C LEU A 177 -0.92 -0.43 21.31
N LYS A 178 0.33 -0.82 21.60
CA LYS A 178 0.95 -2.04 21.07
C LYS A 178 0.14 -3.31 21.36
N GLN A 179 -0.44 -3.41 22.56
CA GLN A 179 -1.26 -4.56 22.97
C GLN A 179 -2.60 -4.64 22.22
N ARG A 180 -3.07 -3.53 21.64
CA ARG A 180 -4.30 -3.47 20.83
C ARG A 180 -4.10 -3.86 19.37
N VAL A 181 -2.86 -3.99 18.94
CA VAL A 181 -2.55 -4.40 17.55
C VAL A 181 -2.98 -5.85 17.36
N ALA A 182 -4.06 -6.04 16.61
CA ALA A 182 -4.63 -7.35 16.32
C ALA A 182 -3.94 -8.04 15.13
N LEU A 183 -3.50 -7.27 14.14
CA LEU A 183 -2.81 -7.79 12.96
C LEU A 183 -1.57 -6.95 12.66
N ARG A 184 -0.48 -7.63 12.29
CA ARG A 184 0.76 -7.03 11.81
C ARG A 184 1.09 -7.57 10.45
N CYS A 185 1.26 -6.68 9.50
CA CYS A 185 1.55 -6.98 8.11
C CYS A 185 2.89 -6.36 7.74
N LEU A 186 3.69 -7.08 6.98
CA LEU A 186 5.00 -6.60 6.50
C LEU A 186 5.04 -6.69 4.98
N ILE A 187 5.23 -5.55 4.32
CA ILE A 187 5.50 -5.50 2.89
C ILE A 187 7.02 -5.62 2.72
N LYS A 188 7.44 -6.72 2.11
CA LYS A 188 8.86 -7.02 1.84
C LYS A 188 9.26 -6.47 0.48
N PRO A 189 10.52 -6.07 0.28
CA PRO A 189 11.10 -5.88 -1.06
C PRO A 189 10.99 -7.13 -1.92
N LEU A 190 11.24 -7.01 -3.22
CA LEU A 190 11.35 -8.16 -4.12
C LEU A 190 12.47 -9.07 -3.65
N PRO A 191 12.25 -10.38 -3.56
CA PRO A 191 13.16 -11.27 -2.83
C PRO A 191 14.42 -11.67 -3.62
N ASN A 192 14.40 -11.56 -4.95
CA ASN A 192 15.47 -12.06 -5.82
C ASN A 192 15.45 -11.40 -7.21
N VAL A 193 16.44 -11.75 -8.02
CA VAL A 193 16.62 -11.25 -9.40
C VAL A 193 15.46 -11.66 -10.30
N GLU A 194 14.96 -12.88 -10.16
CA GLU A 194 13.87 -13.42 -10.99
C GLU A 194 12.56 -12.65 -10.77
N GLU A 195 12.28 -12.26 -9.52
CA GLU A 195 11.09 -11.47 -9.21
C GLU A 195 11.26 -10.01 -9.66
N THR A 196 12.50 -9.50 -9.66
CA THR A 196 12.83 -8.19 -10.22
C THR A 196 12.67 -8.18 -11.74
N ASP A 197 13.08 -9.23 -12.42
CA ASP A 197 12.87 -9.40 -13.86
C ASP A 197 11.37 -9.41 -14.20
N ARG A 198 10.58 -10.21 -13.49
CA ARG A 198 9.10 -10.23 -13.67
C ARG A 198 8.46 -8.87 -13.42
N TYR A 199 8.93 -8.16 -12.43
CA TYR A 199 8.46 -6.80 -12.13
C TYR A 199 8.75 -5.84 -13.28
N ILE A 200 10.01 -5.80 -13.77
CA ILE A 200 10.43 -4.95 -14.89
C ILE A 200 9.65 -5.31 -16.16
N THR A 201 9.58 -6.60 -16.48
CA THR A 201 8.85 -7.14 -17.64
C THR A 201 7.37 -6.78 -17.57
N SER A 202 6.73 -6.94 -16.42
CA SER A 202 5.31 -6.58 -16.24
C SER A 202 5.06 -5.11 -16.55
N ARG A 203 5.94 -4.21 -16.09
CA ARG A 203 5.81 -2.77 -16.34
C ARG A 203 6.02 -2.41 -17.80
N LEU A 204 6.99 -3.04 -18.48
CA LEU A 204 7.21 -2.87 -19.91
C LEU A 204 5.98 -3.31 -20.72
N LEU A 205 5.39 -4.47 -20.39
CA LEU A 205 4.19 -4.98 -21.06
C LEU A 205 2.98 -4.04 -20.86
N VAL A 206 2.76 -3.53 -19.67
CA VAL A 206 1.69 -2.56 -19.39
C VAL A 206 1.92 -1.26 -20.17
N ALA A 207 3.18 -0.84 -20.33
CA ALA A 207 3.55 0.31 -21.14
C ALA A 207 3.45 0.06 -22.65
N GLY A 208 3.05 -1.14 -23.08
CA GLY A 208 2.81 -1.51 -24.46
C GLY A 208 4.04 -2.01 -25.21
N ALA A 209 5.08 -2.48 -24.50
CA ALA A 209 6.25 -3.07 -25.14
C ALA A 209 5.87 -4.30 -25.99
N GLU A 210 6.36 -4.35 -27.21
CA GLU A 210 6.25 -5.53 -28.09
C GLU A 210 7.34 -6.56 -27.78
N ARG A 211 8.46 -6.10 -27.18
CA ARG A 211 9.59 -6.92 -26.76
C ARG A 211 9.89 -6.70 -25.28
N THR A 212 10.29 -7.75 -24.58
CA THR A 212 10.60 -7.73 -23.15
C THR A 212 12.09 -7.76 -22.82
N ASP A 213 12.95 -8.00 -23.83
CA ASP A 213 14.41 -8.06 -23.74
C ASP A 213 15.09 -6.68 -23.85
N VAL A 214 14.38 -5.64 -23.36
CA VAL A 214 14.89 -4.26 -23.31
C VAL A 214 16.06 -4.14 -22.32
N PHE A 215 16.09 -4.95 -21.29
CA PHE A 215 17.19 -5.05 -20.33
C PHE A 215 17.91 -6.38 -20.47
N SER A 216 19.24 -6.36 -20.52
CA SER A 216 20.03 -7.59 -20.52
C SER A 216 19.93 -8.30 -19.15
N PRO A 217 20.15 -9.63 -19.07
CA PRO A 217 20.15 -10.33 -17.79
C PRO A 217 21.16 -9.78 -16.77
N GLY A 218 22.34 -9.33 -17.25
CA GLY A 218 23.33 -8.66 -16.39
C GLY A 218 22.90 -7.29 -15.90
N ALA A 219 22.09 -6.56 -16.67
CA ALA A 219 21.48 -5.31 -16.24
C ALA A 219 20.46 -5.55 -15.11
N ILE A 220 19.58 -6.55 -15.28
CA ILE A 220 18.55 -6.90 -14.28
C ILE A 220 19.20 -7.36 -12.96
N ASP A 221 20.25 -8.21 -13.02
CA ASP A 221 21.00 -8.62 -11.84
C ASP A 221 21.56 -7.39 -11.09
N TYR A 222 22.16 -6.46 -11.83
CA TYR A 222 22.74 -5.28 -11.21
C TYR A 222 21.69 -4.31 -10.68
N VAL A 223 20.54 -4.14 -11.36
CA VAL A 223 19.39 -3.39 -10.85
C VAL A 223 18.92 -3.96 -9.51
N TYR A 224 18.77 -5.28 -9.40
CA TYR A 224 18.37 -5.93 -8.14
C TYR A 224 19.36 -5.61 -7.01
N ARG A 225 20.67 -5.75 -7.27
CA ARG A 225 21.73 -5.51 -6.27
C ARG A 225 21.81 -4.05 -5.80
N CYS A 226 21.57 -3.09 -6.71
CA CYS A 226 21.59 -1.66 -6.38
C CYS A 226 20.30 -1.20 -5.69
N SER A 227 19.17 -1.82 -6.04
CA SER A 227 17.85 -1.43 -5.54
C SER A 227 17.47 -2.10 -4.22
N ASP A 228 18.19 -3.13 -3.76
CA ASP A 228 17.80 -4.03 -2.66
C ASP A 228 16.38 -4.62 -2.87
N GLY A 229 15.95 -4.78 -4.15
CA GLY A 229 14.62 -5.24 -4.52
C GLY A 229 13.48 -4.24 -4.21
N ILE A 230 13.81 -2.98 -3.90
CA ILE A 230 12.81 -1.95 -3.59
C ILE A 230 12.22 -1.37 -4.89
N PRO A 231 10.91 -1.48 -5.15
CA PRO A 231 10.28 -1.07 -6.39
C PRO A 231 10.56 0.37 -6.83
N ARG A 232 10.58 1.33 -5.90
CA ARG A 232 10.92 2.72 -6.21
C ARG A 232 12.34 2.87 -6.75
N ASN A 233 13.29 2.17 -6.14
CA ASN A 233 14.68 2.19 -6.56
C ASN A 233 14.85 1.53 -7.93
N ILE A 234 14.17 0.40 -8.16
CA ILE A 234 14.13 -0.27 -9.46
C ILE A 234 13.60 0.68 -10.52
N ASN A 235 12.49 1.39 -10.24
CA ASN A 235 11.92 2.34 -11.18
C ASN A 235 12.89 3.47 -11.51
N ASN A 236 13.55 4.06 -10.50
CA ASN A 236 14.54 5.11 -10.70
C ASN A 236 15.69 4.65 -11.59
N LEU A 237 16.26 3.49 -11.31
CA LEU A 237 17.36 2.93 -12.09
C LEU A 237 16.93 2.64 -13.54
N CYS A 238 15.78 1.97 -13.71
CA CYS A 238 15.29 1.58 -15.02
C CYS A 238 14.89 2.78 -15.89
N ASP A 239 14.22 3.80 -15.31
CA ASP A 239 13.81 5.00 -16.06
C ASP A 239 15.01 5.78 -16.58
N ASN A 240 16.01 5.99 -15.71
CA ASN A 240 17.23 6.71 -16.08
C ASN A 240 18.10 5.89 -17.04
N ALA A 241 18.16 4.56 -16.87
CA ALA A 241 18.86 3.69 -17.79
C ALA A 241 18.26 3.71 -19.21
N LEU A 242 16.93 3.74 -19.32
CA LEU A 242 16.26 3.91 -20.63
C LEU A 242 16.59 5.26 -21.24
N LEU A 243 16.68 6.32 -20.46
CA LEU A 243 17.06 7.64 -20.94
C LEU A 243 18.53 7.68 -21.40
N THR A 244 19.46 7.13 -20.61
CA THR A 244 20.88 7.04 -20.95
C THR A 244 21.12 6.17 -22.19
N GLY A 245 20.50 4.99 -22.24
CA GLY A 245 20.59 4.09 -23.38
C GLY A 245 20.02 4.70 -24.67
N TYR A 246 18.90 5.43 -24.58
CA TYR A 246 18.38 6.21 -25.69
C TYR A 246 19.39 7.23 -26.22
N ALA A 247 20.05 7.98 -25.33
CA ALA A 247 21.06 8.95 -25.73
C ALA A 247 22.29 8.29 -26.37
N ALA A 248 22.64 7.08 -25.96
CA ALA A 248 23.73 6.27 -26.51
C ALA A 248 23.32 5.43 -27.74
N GLY A 249 22.02 5.39 -28.11
CA GLY A 249 21.51 4.56 -29.21
C GLY A 249 21.46 3.05 -28.86
N GLU A 250 21.48 2.68 -27.57
CA GLU A 250 21.38 1.29 -27.12
C GLU A 250 19.93 0.79 -27.21
N THR A 251 19.67 -0.24 -28.02
CA THR A 251 18.35 -0.88 -28.11
C THR A 251 18.09 -1.90 -27.00
N THR A 252 19.12 -2.34 -26.31
CA THR A 252 19.07 -3.21 -25.13
C THR A 252 20.02 -2.66 -24.08
N ILE A 253 19.47 -2.33 -22.91
CA ILE A 253 20.22 -1.76 -21.79
C ILE A 253 21.22 -2.78 -21.27
N SER A 254 22.49 -2.37 -21.25
CA SER A 254 23.59 -3.17 -20.76
C SER A 254 23.78 -3.02 -19.23
N ARG A 255 24.55 -3.91 -18.63
CA ARG A 255 24.98 -3.78 -17.24
C ARG A 255 25.77 -2.47 -17.04
N ALA A 256 26.66 -2.12 -17.98
CA ALA A 256 27.47 -0.91 -17.88
C ALA A 256 26.62 0.37 -17.79
N THR A 257 25.52 0.44 -18.54
CA THR A 257 24.55 1.55 -18.49
C THR A 257 23.89 1.66 -17.10
N ILE A 258 23.55 0.53 -16.46
CA ILE A 258 23.01 0.53 -15.09
C ILE A 258 24.08 0.95 -14.07
N GLU A 259 25.36 0.52 -14.26
CA GLU A 259 26.47 0.91 -13.40
C GLU A 259 26.68 2.44 -13.43
N GLU A 260 26.70 3.05 -14.59
CA GLU A 260 26.80 4.52 -14.77
C GLU A 260 25.65 5.27 -14.09
N VAL A 261 24.40 4.78 -14.25
CA VAL A 261 23.23 5.37 -13.60
C VAL A 261 23.30 5.19 -12.09
N ALA A 262 23.66 4.02 -11.60
CA ALA A 262 23.75 3.73 -10.16
C ALA A 262 24.83 4.61 -9.47
N GLU A 263 25.96 4.85 -10.11
CA GLU A 263 26.97 5.79 -9.64
C GLU A 263 26.42 7.23 -9.56
N THR A 264 25.70 7.67 -10.61
CA THR A 264 25.13 9.03 -10.66
C THR A 264 24.11 9.28 -9.55
N PHE A 265 23.39 8.25 -9.11
CA PHE A 265 22.35 8.33 -8.07
C PHE A 265 22.82 7.86 -6.68
N ASP A 266 24.12 7.59 -6.48
CA ASP A 266 24.68 7.03 -5.24
C ASP A 266 23.99 5.72 -4.80
N MET A 267 23.54 4.92 -5.77
CA MET A 267 22.80 3.67 -5.55
C MET A 267 23.68 2.44 -5.78
N LEU A 268 24.92 2.45 -5.26
CA LEU A 268 25.82 1.31 -5.38
C LEU A 268 25.36 0.13 -4.49
N PRO A 269 25.66 -1.13 -4.87
CA PRO A 269 25.35 -2.32 -4.06
C PRO A 269 25.95 -2.24 -2.65
N CYS A 270 25.27 -2.81 -1.65
CA CYS A 270 25.74 -2.76 -0.25
C CYS A 270 27.14 -3.36 -0.05
N ALA A 271 27.55 -4.34 -0.85
CA ALA A 271 28.89 -4.93 -0.81
C ALA A 271 30.00 -3.90 -1.14
N ASP A 272 29.69 -2.91 -1.96
CA ASP A 272 30.65 -1.89 -2.41
C ASP A 272 30.64 -0.65 -1.50
N ARG A 273 29.68 -0.54 -0.57
CA ARG A 273 29.57 0.56 0.42
C ARG A 273 30.39 0.36 1.69
N GLY A 274 31.13 -0.74 1.84
CA GLY A 274 31.98 -1.02 3.01
C GLY A 274 31.23 -1.30 4.30
N MET A 275 29.97 -1.75 4.25
CA MET A 275 29.17 -2.12 5.42
C MET A 275 29.50 -3.55 5.89
N GLN A 276 29.70 -3.71 7.19
CA GLN A 276 29.93 -5.01 7.83
C GLN A 276 28.67 -5.87 7.80
N PRO A 277 28.78 -7.20 7.57
CA PRO A 277 27.66 -8.12 7.65
C PRO A 277 27.31 -8.36 9.12
N GLY A 278 26.11 -8.02 9.53
CA GLY A 278 25.66 -8.30 10.89
C GLY A 278 24.40 -7.61 11.36
N GLU A 279 23.30 -7.80 10.70
CA GLU A 279 21.98 -7.74 11.35
C GLU A 279 21.10 -8.83 10.76
N GLU A 280 20.97 -9.95 11.51
CA GLU A 280 20.01 -11.00 11.24
C GLU A 280 18.61 -10.40 11.39
N ARG A 281 17.85 -10.39 10.28
CA ARG A 281 16.44 -9.99 10.28
C ARG A 281 15.63 -11.08 10.97
N GLU A 282 15.17 -10.87 12.20
CA GLU A 282 14.20 -11.75 12.85
C GLU A 282 12.94 -11.91 11.97
N GLU A 283 12.60 -13.15 11.62
CA GLU A 283 11.33 -13.48 10.97
C GLU A 283 10.17 -13.25 11.94
N PRO A 284 9.16 -12.46 11.58
CA PRO A 284 7.95 -12.36 12.40
C PRO A 284 7.18 -13.69 12.38
N ALA A 285 6.71 -14.13 13.52
CA ALA A 285 5.96 -15.37 13.69
C ALA A 285 4.77 -15.45 12.72
N ARG A 286 4.73 -16.49 11.90
CA ARG A 286 3.63 -16.79 10.97
C ARG A 286 2.40 -17.22 11.77
N ILE A 287 1.35 -16.40 11.80
CA ILE A 287 0.10 -16.71 12.49
C ILE A 287 -0.84 -17.57 11.62
N PHE A 288 -0.66 -17.61 10.29
CA PHE A 288 -1.48 -18.43 9.38
C PHE A 288 -0.72 -18.81 8.10
N SER A 289 -0.92 -20.03 7.59
CA SER A 289 -0.37 -20.49 6.31
C SER A 289 -1.12 -19.85 5.12
N SER A 290 -0.36 -19.45 4.11
CA SER A 290 -0.81 -18.66 2.95
C SER A 290 -1.76 -19.37 1.97
N ALA A 291 -1.89 -20.70 2.04
CA ALA A 291 -2.54 -21.49 0.99
C ALA A 291 -4.08 -21.36 0.91
N GLY A 292 -4.77 -21.02 1.98
CA GLY A 292 -6.24 -20.99 1.99
C GLY A 292 -6.90 -19.62 1.70
N ARG A 293 -6.13 -18.54 1.57
CA ARG A 293 -6.66 -17.17 1.47
C ARG A 293 -6.57 -16.51 0.09
N ALA A 294 -5.65 -16.95 -0.74
CA ALA A 294 -5.51 -16.45 -2.11
C ALA A 294 -6.72 -16.83 -2.99
N GLU A 295 -7.32 -18.00 -2.75
CA GLU A 295 -8.48 -18.50 -3.53
C GLU A 295 -9.77 -17.70 -3.25
N LEU A 296 -9.97 -17.21 -2.02
CA LEU A 296 -11.15 -16.40 -1.67
C LEU A 296 -11.17 -15.02 -2.34
N TRP A 297 -9.99 -14.46 -2.63
CA TRP A 297 -9.88 -13.16 -3.29
C TRP A 297 -10.01 -13.28 -4.82
N ALA A 298 -9.49 -14.35 -5.42
CA ALA A 298 -9.60 -14.62 -6.86
C ALA A 298 -11.04 -14.93 -7.28
N ALA A 299 -11.84 -15.56 -6.42
CA ALA A 299 -13.23 -15.90 -6.69
C ALA A 299 -14.17 -14.68 -6.69
N GLY A 300 -13.82 -13.59 -6.01
CA GLY A 300 -14.62 -12.34 -5.96
C GLY A 300 -14.47 -11.44 -7.20
N THR A 301 -13.51 -11.71 -8.10
CA THR A 301 -13.26 -10.89 -9.28
C THR A 301 -13.94 -11.35 -10.56
N SER A 302 -14.70 -12.48 -10.54
CA SER A 302 -15.31 -13.07 -11.74
C SER A 302 -16.81 -12.74 -11.94
N VAL A 303 -17.40 -11.84 -11.16
CA VAL A 303 -18.82 -11.46 -11.32
C VAL A 303 -18.93 -9.96 -11.57
N ASN A 304 -18.71 -9.53 -12.79
CA ASN A 304 -19.39 -8.40 -13.43
C ASN A 304 -18.86 -8.10 -14.85
N GLU A 305 -18.94 -9.09 -15.76
CA GLU A 305 -18.95 -8.80 -17.20
C GLU A 305 -20.05 -9.66 -17.82
N GLY A 306 -21.17 -9.02 -18.15
CA GLY A 306 -22.21 -9.61 -18.99
C GLY A 306 -23.60 -9.48 -18.45
N GLU A 307 -24.23 -8.33 -18.69
CA GLU A 307 -25.65 -8.20 -19.02
C GLU A 307 -25.92 -6.77 -19.46
N SER A 308 -25.74 -6.55 -20.77
CA SER A 308 -26.39 -5.47 -21.49
C SER A 308 -27.32 -6.10 -22.54
N GLU A 309 -28.49 -5.52 -22.67
CA GLU A 309 -29.51 -5.74 -23.69
C GLU A 309 -30.50 -6.88 -23.48
N THR A 310 -31.67 -6.55 -22.92
CA THR A 310 -32.94 -6.99 -23.50
C THR A 310 -34.02 -5.92 -23.32
N ALA A 311 -34.63 -5.62 -24.44
CA ALA A 311 -35.64 -4.61 -24.69
C ALA A 311 -36.90 -4.75 -23.87
N LEU A 312 -37.55 -3.63 -23.54
CA LEU A 312 -38.90 -3.49 -23.06
C LEU A 312 -39.91 -3.85 -24.16
N PRO A 313 -40.96 -4.61 -23.88
CA PRO A 313 -42.15 -4.61 -24.71
C PRO A 313 -43.15 -3.53 -24.27
N VAL A 314 -43.58 -2.75 -25.22
CA VAL A 314 -44.72 -1.82 -25.17
C VAL A 314 -45.96 -2.57 -24.83
N ALA A 315 -46.66 -2.20 -23.76
CA ALA A 315 -48.02 -2.65 -23.47
C ALA A 315 -49.01 -1.70 -24.14
N GLY A 316 -49.73 -2.23 -25.10
CA GLY A 316 -50.91 -1.61 -25.68
C GLY A 316 -52.12 -1.70 -24.76
N ASP A 317 -52.86 -0.66 -24.82
CA ASP A 317 -54.22 -0.34 -24.51
C ASP A 317 -55.22 -1.49 -24.56
N ARG A 318 -56.08 -1.59 -23.52
CA ARG A 318 -57.54 -1.84 -23.59
C ARG A 318 -58.16 -2.24 -22.25
N GLY A 319 -59.16 -1.44 -21.89
CA GLY A 319 -60.22 -1.88 -20.99
C GLY A 319 -60.51 -0.93 -19.85
#